data_606ddad726d557ede410f55135292321
#
_entry.id   606ddad726d557ede410f55135292321
#
_cell.length_a   1.000
_cell.length_b   1.000
_cell.length_c   1.000
_cell.angle_alpha   90.00
_cell.angle_beta   90.00
_cell.angle_gamma   90.00
#
_symmetry.space_group_name_H-M   'P 1'
#
loop_
_entity.id
_entity.type
_entity.pdbx_description
1 polymer ?
#
loop_
_entity_poly.entity_id
_entity_poly.type
_entity_poly.pdbx_seq_one_letter_code
_entity_poly.pdbx_strand_id
1 'polypeptide(L)'
;MSNKMEARILIVDDKTDIVETVSFCFAQEGFEILKAFDGQEALDVARREQPDLIVLDVMLPRENGYQVARFLRDDWKEGKLKKRPKILLLTARTVFEAEREEFLQTWSGADGIMYKPFDLEELVCRVKGMLTENGGAVSRCLSS
;
A
#
# COMPACT_ATOMS: atom_id res chain seq x y z
N MET A 1 22.75 -12.58 -0.45
CA MET A 1 22.41 -12.48 -0.67
C MET A 1 21.47 -12.20 -0.51
N SER A 2 21.06 -12.15 -0.36
CA SER A 2 20.18 -12.13 -0.24
C SER A 2 19.42 -11.36 -0.49
N ASN A 3 19.32 -10.81 -0.74
CA ASN A 3 18.73 -10.04 -1.12
C ASN A 3 17.58 -10.25 -1.66
N LYS A 4 17.25 -10.97 -1.96
CA LYS A 4 16.23 -11.34 -2.53
C LYS A 4 15.13 -10.84 -1.96
N MET A 5 15.11 -10.35 -0.99
CA MET A 5 14.09 -9.95 -0.49
C MET A 5 13.84 -8.64 -0.55
N GLU A 6 14.44 -7.86 -1.27
CA GLU A 6 14.26 -6.57 -1.28
C GLU A 6 13.05 -6.17 -1.97
N ALA A 7 11.88 -6.48 -1.53
CA ALA A 7 10.66 -5.97 -2.13
C ALA A 7 10.67 -4.46 -2.09
N ARG A 8 10.08 -3.86 -3.09
CA ARG A 8 10.02 -2.41 -3.21
C ARG A 8 8.63 -1.97 -2.82
N ILE A 9 8.55 -1.05 -1.88
CA ILE A 9 7.29 -0.58 -1.35
C ILE A 9 7.14 0.90 -1.60
N LEU A 10 6.03 1.28 -2.21
CA LEU A 10 5.73 2.69 -2.45
C LEU A 10 4.78 3.16 -1.34
N ILE A 11 5.16 4.22 -0.66
CA ILE A 11 4.35 4.80 0.41
C ILE A 11 3.73 6.09 -0.14
N VAL A 12 2.41 6.19 -0.11
CA VAL A 12 1.71 7.35 -0.65
C VAL A 12 0.86 8.01 0.43
N ASP A 13 1.20 9.22 0.79
CA ASP A 13 0.47 9.97 1.80
C ASP A 13 0.88 11.43 1.62
N ASP A 14 -0.03 12.37 1.82
CA ASP A 14 0.33 13.77 1.64
C ASP A 14 1.01 14.37 2.87
N LYS A 15 1.06 13.63 3.98
CA LYS A 15 1.72 14.11 5.16
C LYS A 15 3.15 13.62 5.21
N THR A 16 4.09 14.52 5.07
CA THR A 16 5.50 14.17 5.02
C THR A 16 5.94 13.39 6.23
N ASP A 17 5.46 13.78 7.41
CA ASP A 17 5.83 13.08 8.63
C ASP A 17 5.47 11.61 8.58
N ILE A 18 4.30 11.30 8.07
CA ILE A 18 3.83 9.92 8.00
C ILE A 18 4.69 9.15 7.02
N VAL A 19 4.93 9.75 5.86
CA VAL A 19 5.74 9.07 4.85
C VAL A 19 7.13 8.77 5.39
N GLU A 20 7.74 9.74 6.07
CA GLU A 20 9.08 9.52 6.58
C GLU A 20 9.12 8.48 7.69
N THR A 21 8.16 8.52 8.58
CA THR A 21 8.12 7.56 9.68
C THR A 21 7.90 6.14 9.17
N VAL A 22 6.93 5.98 8.29
CA VAL A 22 6.63 4.67 7.76
C VAL A 22 7.80 4.15 6.93
N SER A 23 8.40 5.04 6.14
CA SER A 23 9.53 4.66 5.31
C SER A 23 10.69 4.17 6.16
N PHE A 24 10.96 4.86 7.25
CA PHE A 24 12.04 4.47 8.13
C PHE A 24 11.80 3.06 8.70
N CYS A 25 10.57 2.80 9.13
CA CYS A 25 10.26 1.50 9.69
C CYS A 25 10.41 0.39 8.67
N PHE A 26 9.94 0.60 7.46
CA PHE A 26 10.07 -0.43 6.44
C PHE A 26 11.51 -0.60 6.00
N ALA A 27 12.27 0.47 5.94
CA ALA A 27 13.66 0.36 5.55
C ALA A 27 14.42 -0.50 6.56
N GLN A 28 14.06 -0.39 7.83
CA GLN A 28 14.69 -1.21 8.85
C GLN A 28 14.39 -2.68 8.65
N GLU A 29 13.29 -3.00 8.00
CA GLU A 29 12.93 -4.38 7.74
C GLU A 29 13.57 -4.92 6.45
N GLY A 30 14.35 -4.10 5.78
CA GLY A 30 15.04 -4.56 4.58
C GLY A 30 14.36 -4.24 3.26
N PHE A 31 13.28 -3.50 3.31
CA PHE A 31 12.57 -3.15 2.07
C PHE A 31 13.18 -1.92 1.42
N GLU A 32 13.05 -1.86 0.12
CA GLU A 32 13.46 -0.67 -0.62
C GLU A 32 12.24 0.23 -0.70
N ILE A 33 12.36 1.49 -0.33
CA ILE A 33 11.23 2.39 -0.18
C ILE A 33 11.17 3.43 -1.28
N LEU A 34 9.98 3.59 -1.83
CA LEU A 34 9.69 4.65 -2.78
C LEU A 34 8.62 5.52 -2.13
N LYS A 35 8.59 6.79 -2.47
CA LYS A 35 7.70 7.75 -1.82
C LYS A 35 6.92 8.54 -2.84
N ALA A 36 5.68 8.86 -2.52
CA ALA A 36 4.88 9.76 -3.33
C ALA A 36 3.95 10.51 -2.38
N PHE A 37 3.66 11.75 -2.72
CA PHE A 37 2.91 12.59 -1.81
C PHE A 37 1.52 12.98 -2.34
N ASP A 38 1.19 12.53 -3.52
CA ASP A 38 -0.16 12.69 -4.05
C ASP A 38 -0.41 11.59 -5.07
N GLY A 39 -1.64 11.54 -5.56
CA GLY A 39 -2.04 10.45 -6.45
C GLY A 39 -1.35 10.45 -7.79
N GLN A 40 -1.13 11.63 -8.36
CA GLN A 40 -0.47 11.69 -9.66
C GLN A 40 0.98 11.23 -9.54
N GLU A 41 1.65 11.66 -8.48
CA GLU A 41 3.01 11.23 -8.26
C GLU A 41 3.05 9.72 -8.02
N ALA A 42 2.06 9.18 -7.33
CA ALA A 42 2.01 7.74 -7.09
C ALA A 42 1.92 6.97 -8.40
N LEU A 43 1.11 7.45 -9.34
CA LEU A 43 1.00 6.78 -10.62
C LEU A 43 2.31 6.87 -11.40
N ASP A 44 2.93 8.03 -11.38
CA ASP A 44 4.19 8.21 -12.09
C ASP A 44 5.28 7.32 -11.52
N VAL A 45 5.39 7.28 -10.21
CA VAL A 45 6.41 6.45 -9.57
C VAL A 45 6.13 4.97 -9.81
N ALA A 46 4.86 4.57 -9.73
CA ALA A 46 4.53 3.17 -9.95
C ALA A 46 4.89 2.72 -11.37
N ARG A 47 4.62 3.57 -12.33
CA ARG A 47 4.94 3.22 -13.72
C ARG A 47 6.44 3.15 -13.95
N ARG A 48 7.17 4.05 -13.32
CA ARG A 48 8.61 4.09 -13.53
C ARG A 48 9.34 3.02 -12.75
N GLU A 49 8.93 2.79 -11.50
CA GLU A 49 9.69 1.94 -10.60
C GLU A 49 9.10 0.55 -10.38
N GLN A 50 7.87 0.32 -10.76
CA GLN A 50 7.25 -1.01 -10.66
C GLN A 50 7.34 -1.60 -9.27
N PRO A 51 6.73 -0.98 -8.27
CA PRO A 51 6.83 -1.49 -6.89
C PRO A 51 6.09 -2.81 -6.71
N ASP A 52 6.46 -3.52 -5.68
CA ASP A 52 5.81 -4.80 -5.36
C ASP A 52 4.54 -4.58 -4.54
N LEU A 53 4.54 -3.53 -3.72
CA LEU A 53 3.38 -3.23 -2.90
C LEU A 53 3.27 -1.73 -2.73
N ILE A 54 2.05 -1.24 -2.66
CA ILE A 54 1.79 0.19 -2.51
C ILE A 54 0.93 0.38 -1.27
N VAL A 55 1.42 1.19 -0.33
CA VAL A 55 0.65 1.60 0.85
C VAL A 55 0.07 2.96 0.51
N LEU A 56 -1.24 3.06 0.45
CA LEU A 56 -1.90 4.19 -0.16
C LEU A 56 -2.95 4.77 0.75
N ASP A 57 -2.76 6.02 1.15
CA ASP A 57 -3.74 6.71 1.99
C ASP A 57 -4.97 7.03 1.16
N VAL A 58 -6.13 6.80 1.71
CA VAL A 58 -7.37 7.10 1.02
C VAL A 58 -7.62 8.62 0.95
N MET A 59 -7.18 9.36 1.98
CA MET A 59 -7.46 10.78 2.06
C MET A 59 -6.35 11.61 1.45
N LEU A 60 -6.28 11.65 0.15
CA LEU A 60 -5.30 12.49 -0.54
C LEU A 60 -5.97 13.78 -1.00
N PRO A 61 -5.20 14.83 -1.20
CA PRO A 61 -5.78 16.15 -1.43
C PRO A 61 -6.65 16.28 -2.65
N ARG A 62 -6.26 15.76 -3.76
CA ARG A 62 -7.00 15.99 -4.97
C ARG A 62 -7.73 14.78 -5.45
N GLU A 63 -7.31 13.63 -5.06
CA GLU A 63 -7.91 12.41 -5.50
C GLU A 63 -8.04 11.53 -4.33
N ASN A 64 -8.97 10.65 -4.26
CA ASN A 64 -8.99 9.73 -3.14
C ASN A 64 -8.24 8.47 -3.51
N GLY A 65 -7.79 7.76 -2.48
CA GLY A 65 -6.97 6.58 -2.69
C GLY A 65 -7.69 5.46 -3.42
N TYR A 66 -8.99 5.37 -3.29
CA TYR A 66 -9.73 4.34 -4.02
C TYR A 66 -9.61 4.57 -5.53
N GLN A 67 -9.65 5.81 -5.95
CA GLN A 67 -9.50 6.12 -7.37
C GLN A 67 -8.10 5.83 -7.85
N VAL A 68 -7.11 6.18 -7.05
CA VAL A 68 -5.72 5.92 -7.42
C VAL A 68 -5.50 4.41 -7.55
N ALA A 69 -6.06 3.63 -6.63
CA ALA A 69 -5.93 2.18 -6.70
C ALA A 69 -6.56 1.65 -7.98
N ARG A 70 -7.70 2.19 -8.35
CA ARG A 70 -8.36 1.77 -9.58
C ARG A 70 -7.53 2.11 -10.80
N PHE A 71 -6.92 3.28 -10.83
CA PHE A 71 -6.05 3.65 -11.93
C PHE A 71 -4.86 2.70 -12.01
N LEU A 72 -4.31 2.30 -10.87
CA LEU A 72 -3.19 1.37 -10.88
C LEU A 72 -3.60 0.01 -11.41
N ARG A 73 -4.79 -0.44 -11.07
CA ARG A 73 -5.28 -1.70 -11.60
C ARG A 73 -5.51 -1.63 -13.09
N ASP A 74 -6.04 -0.50 -13.55
CA ASP A 74 -6.25 -0.30 -14.99
C ASP A 74 -4.90 -0.26 -15.70
N ASP A 75 -3.91 0.40 -15.12
CA ASP A 75 -2.58 0.43 -15.70
C ASP A 75 -2.00 -0.96 -15.85
N TRP A 76 -2.21 -1.80 -14.84
CA TRP A 76 -1.71 -3.16 -14.94
C TRP A 76 -2.43 -3.92 -16.05
N LYS A 77 -3.73 -3.77 -16.14
CA LYS A 77 -4.49 -4.46 -17.17
C LYS A 77 -4.12 -3.99 -18.55
N GLU A 78 -3.73 -2.74 -18.67
CA GLU A 78 -3.37 -2.17 -19.96
C GLU A 78 -1.90 -2.33 -20.31
N GLY A 79 -1.14 -2.96 -19.45
CA GLY A 79 0.27 -3.21 -19.71
C GLY A 79 1.23 -2.11 -19.33
N LYS A 80 0.73 -1.05 -18.69
CA LYS A 80 1.60 0.02 -18.23
C LYS A 80 2.39 -0.37 -17.01
N LEU A 81 1.87 -1.32 -16.25
CA LEU A 81 2.61 -1.90 -15.14
C LEU A 81 2.88 -3.33 -15.50
N LYS A 82 4.14 -3.74 -15.42
CA LYS A 82 4.51 -5.08 -15.84
C LYS A 82 4.16 -6.13 -14.82
N LYS A 83 4.10 -5.76 -13.56
CA LYS A 83 3.66 -6.70 -12.56
C LYS A 83 2.52 -6.07 -11.79
N ARG A 84 1.70 -6.91 -11.19
CA ARG A 84 0.53 -6.47 -10.46
C ARG A 84 0.93 -6.15 -9.04
N PRO A 85 0.99 -4.88 -8.65
CA PRO A 85 1.38 -4.55 -7.29
C PRO A 85 0.27 -4.88 -6.32
N LYS A 86 0.62 -5.26 -5.12
CA LYS A 86 -0.37 -5.35 -4.07
C LYS A 86 -0.70 -3.95 -3.61
N ILE A 87 -1.93 -3.69 -3.25
CA ILE A 87 -2.34 -2.37 -2.81
C ILE A 87 -3.01 -2.48 -1.46
N LEU A 88 -2.46 -1.79 -0.48
CA LEU A 88 -3.02 -1.72 0.86
C LEU A 88 -3.49 -0.31 1.09
N LEU A 89 -4.79 -0.13 1.31
CA LEU A 89 -5.35 1.18 1.55
C LEU A 89 -5.36 1.49 3.04
N LEU A 90 -5.07 2.73 3.38
CA LEU A 90 -5.15 3.18 4.77
C LEU A 90 -6.25 4.21 4.87
N THR A 91 -7.18 4.04 5.78
CA THR A 91 -8.31 4.94 5.85
C THR A 91 -8.78 5.10 7.29
N ALA A 92 -9.41 6.24 7.58
CA ALA A 92 -10.04 6.43 8.87
C ALA A 92 -11.45 5.93 8.75
N ARG A 93 -11.80 4.92 9.54
CA ARG A 93 -13.10 4.32 9.41
C ARG A 93 -14.14 5.10 10.17
N THR A 94 -15.30 5.31 9.59
CA THR A 94 -16.41 5.86 10.31
C THR A 94 -17.54 4.85 10.27
N VAL A 95 -18.42 4.97 11.24
CA VAL A 95 -19.53 4.05 11.37
C VAL A 95 -20.42 4.08 10.15
N PHE A 96 -20.58 5.25 9.58
CA PHE A 96 -21.53 5.40 8.51
C PHE A 96 -21.05 4.94 7.16
N GLU A 97 -19.78 4.61 7.06
CA GLU A 97 -19.22 4.32 5.76
C GLU A 97 -18.83 2.87 5.55
N ALA A 98 -19.18 2.02 6.50
CA ALA A 98 -18.72 0.64 6.41
C ALA A 98 -19.17 -0.05 5.13
N GLU A 99 -20.42 0.13 4.75
CA GLU A 99 -20.93 -0.52 3.55
C GLU A 99 -20.31 0.05 2.30
N ARG A 100 -20.11 1.36 2.31
CA ARG A 100 -19.48 1.98 1.16
C ARG A 100 -18.04 1.54 1.01
N GLU A 101 -17.38 1.34 2.13
CA GLU A 101 -16.00 0.91 2.08
C GLU A 101 -15.85 -0.42 1.40
N GLU A 102 -16.76 -1.34 1.69
CA GLU A 102 -16.68 -2.64 1.10
C GLU A 102 -16.83 -2.54 -0.42
N PHE A 103 -17.79 -1.77 -0.86
CA PHE A 103 -17.97 -1.56 -2.28
C PHE A 103 -16.77 -0.90 -2.90
N LEU A 104 -16.24 0.12 -2.25
CA LEU A 104 -15.12 0.88 -2.79
C LEU A 104 -13.84 0.06 -2.83
N GLN A 105 -13.65 -0.78 -1.84
CA GLN A 105 -12.48 -1.64 -1.87
C GLN A 105 -12.55 -2.59 -3.05
N THR A 106 -13.70 -3.18 -3.29
CA THR A 106 -13.86 -4.08 -4.43
C THR A 106 -13.69 -3.33 -5.74
N TRP A 107 -14.34 -2.18 -5.84
CA TRP A 107 -14.27 -1.39 -7.06
C TRP A 107 -12.84 -0.95 -7.38
N SER A 108 -12.10 -0.58 -6.34
CA SER A 108 -10.75 -0.07 -6.54
C SER A 108 -9.76 -1.16 -6.92
N GLY A 109 -10.08 -2.40 -6.60
CA GLY A 109 -9.15 -3.49 -6.86
C GLY A 109 -8.05 -3.59 -5.83
N ALA A 110 -8.20 -2.93 -4.69
CA ALA A 110 -7.20 -3.02 -3.64
C ALA A 110 -7.19 -4.41 -3.02
N ASP A 111 -6.04 -4.82 -2.54
CA ASP A 111 -5.87 -6.14 -1.96
C ASP A 111 -6.14 -6.16 -0.47
N GLY A 112 -6.09 -5.02 0.18
CA GLY A 112 -6.38 -4.96 1.60
C GLY A 112 -6.69 -3.56 2.03
N ILE A 113 -7.20 -3.42 3.25
CA ILE A 113 -7.51 -2.13 3.79
C ILE A 113 -7.18 -2.17 5.27
N MET A 114 -6.66 -1.09 5.79
CA MET A 114 -6.28 -1.01 7.18
C MET A 114 -6.78 0.30 7.72
N TYR A 115 -7.25 0.30 8.96
CA TYR A 115 -7.91 1.46 9.52
C TYR A 115 -6.99 2.22 10.46
N LYS A 116 -7.06 3.53 10.41
CA LYS A 116 -6.32 4.38 11.33
C LYS A 116 -7.12 4.54 12.59
N PRO A 117 -6.50 4.65 13.72
CA PRO A 117 -5.06 4.60 13.92
C PRO A 117 -4.55 3.17 13.93
N PHE A 118 -3.31 2.98 13.59
CA PHE A 118 -2.71 1.65 13.62
C PHE A 118 -1.30 1.76 14.19
N ASP A 119 -0.77 0.64 14.64
CA ASP A 119 0.60 0.59 15.08
C ASP A 119 1.49 0.33 13.89
N LEU A 120 2.70 0.86 13.93
CA LEU A 120 3.64 0.60 12.86
C LEU A 120 3.97 -0.88 12.75
N GLU A 121 4.00 -1.58 13.88
CA GLU A 121 4.23 -3.01 13.84
C GLU A 121 3.12 -3.73 13.12
N GLU A 122 1.88 -3.31 13.33
CA GLU A 122 0.77 -3.92 12.62
C GLU A 122 0.88 -3.68 11.13
N LEU A 123 1.29 -2.49 10.75
CA LEU A 123 1.43 -2.16 9.35
C LEU A 123 2.52 -3.03 8.71
N VAL A 124 3.65 -3.14 9.38
CA VAL A 124 4.74 -3.97 8.86
C VAL A 124 4.29 -5.42 8.72
N CYS A 125 3.61 -5.94 9.72
CA CYS A 125 3.12 -7.31 9.67
C CYS A 125 2.16 -7.52 8.51
N ARG A 126 1.26 -6.56 8.31
CA ARG A 126 0.29 -6.69 7.26
C ARG A 126 0.95 -6.70 5.89
N VAL A 127 1.92 -5.83 5.71
CA VAL A 127 2.64 -5.74 4.45
C VAL A 127 3.43 -7.02 4.20
N LYS A 128 4.11 -7.53 5.22
CA LYS A 128 4.86 -8.76 5.05
C LYS A 128 3.94 -9.91 4.68
N GLY A 129 2.77 -9.95 5.32
CA GLY A 129 1.80 -10.99 5.00
C GLY A 129 1.31 -10.91 3.58
N MET A 130 1.06 -9.71 3.10
CA MET A 130 0.59 -9.54 1.74
C MET A 130 1.65 -9.95 0.73
N LEU A 131 2.90 -9.69 1.04
CA LEU A 131 3.97 -10.03 0.12
C LEU A 131 4.26 -11.52 0.11
N THR A 132 3.92 -12.24 1.17
CA THR A 132 4.18 -13.66 1.23
C THR A 132 2.92 -14.48 1.27
N GLU A 133 1.83 -13.92 0.74
CA GLU A 133 0.57 -14.61 0.89
C GLU A 133 0.58 -15.98 0.28
N ASN A 134 1.38 -16.21 -0.73
CA ASN A 134 1.42 -17.53 -1.28
C ASN A 134 2.02 -18.51 -0.31
N GLY A 135 2.81 -18.07 0.60
CA GLY A 135 3.43 -18.92 1.56
C GLY A 135 2.58 -19.20 2.75
N GLY A 136 1.59 -18.41 2.98
CA GLY A 136 0.71 -18.66 4.07
C GLY A 136 1.26 -18.51 5.44
N ALA A 137 2.40 -18.00 5.60
CA ALA A 137 3.00 -17.93 6.87
C ALA A 137 2.91 -16.60 7.48
N VAL A 138 1.71 -16.05 7.58
CA VAL A 138 1.60 -14.77 8.00
C VAL A 138 1.46 -14.56 9.42
N SER A 139 1.07 -15.50 10.15
CA SER A 139 0.71 -15.28 11.52
C SER A 139 1.84 -15.00 12.43
N ARG A 140 3.06 -15.11 11.96
CA ARG A 140 4.12 -14.92 12.82
C ARG A 140 4.16 -13.59 13.43
N CYS A 141 3.75 -12.59 12.77
CA CYS A 141 3.84 -11.25 13.29
C CYS A 141 2.90 -11.00 14.43
N LEU A 142 1.91 -11.83 14.55
CA LEU A 142 0.95 -11.60 15.58
C LEU A 142 1.33 -12.13 16.90
N SER A 143 2.33 -12.86 16.94
CA SER A 143 2.64 -13.50 18.17
C SER A 143 3.28 -12.64 19.17
N SER A 144 3.55 -11.47 18.88
CA SER A 144 4.24 -10.67 19.86
C SER A 144 3.38 -10.05 20.85
#